data_c42918561c3c0ed65c5fec16d96dd7eb
#
_entry.id   c42918561c3c0ed65c5fec16d96dd7eb
#
_cell.length_a   1.000
_cell.length_b   1.000
_cell.length_c   1.000
_cell.angle_alpha   90.00
_cell.angle_beta   90.00
_cell.angle_gamma   90.00
#
_symmetry.space_group_name_H-M   'P 1'
#
loop_
_entity.id
_entity.type
_entity.pdbx_description
1 polymer ?
#
loop_
_entity_poly.entity_id
_entity_poly.type
_entity_poly.pdbx_seq_one_letter_code
_entity_poly.pdbx_strand_id
1 'polypeptide(L)'
;MAVEITHIDYSHMSGGLVRMMDRFKEEGTLTGEIEEDDFLRDDPNAAVLGLLYDQRVRAEYAFTGPIRLKNRLGHLDMAKIAAMDFDAFQEIFAESPAVHRFTNKMAENTQKVASIIAEEYDGDAANMWNDGADIDMIEKRLKDLPGFGPSKASKIKYVLHYFGHRDFSDE
;
A
#
# COMPACT_ATOMS: atom_id res chain seq x y z
N MET A 1 -5.81 2.36 -21.34
CA MET A 1 -7.27 2.48 -21.16
C MET A 1 -7.56 3.13 -19.81
N ALA A 2 -8.43 4.11 -19.79
CA ALA A 2 -8.76 4.79 -18.55
C ALA A 2 -9.54 3.84 -17.63
N VAL A 3 -9.18 3.81 -16.36
CA VAL A 3 -9.89 3.05 -15.33
C VAL A 3 -11.06 3.92 -14.83
N GLU A 4 -12.25 3.36 -14.86
CA GLU A 4 -13.42 4.05 -14.35
C GLU A 4 -13.65 3.66 -12.89
N ILE A 5 -13.61 4.66 -12.03
CA ILE A 5 -13.86 4.51 -10.59
C ILE A 5 -15.00 5.46 -10.23
N THR A 6 -16.03 4.93 -9.58
CA THR A 6 -17.09 5.77 -9.03
C THR A 6 -16.53 6.52 -7.83
N HIS A 7 -16.61 7.85 -7.84
CA HIS A 7 -16.05 8.65 -6.75
C HIS A 7 -16.87 8.47 -5.47
N ILE A 8 -16.15 8.36 -4.35
CA ILE A 8 -16.74 8.31 -3.01
C ILE A 8 -16.32 9.56 -2.24
N ASP A 9 -17.10 9.92 -1.23
CA ASP A 9 -16.85 11.13 -0.45
C ASP A 9 -15.63 10.99 0.45
N TYR A 10 -14.70 11.93 0.31
CA TYR A 10 -13.54 12.03 1.21
C TYR A 10 -13.37 13.48 1.73
N SER A 11 -14.45 14.26 1.72
CA SER A 11 -14.41 15.67 2.13
C SER A 11 -14.01 15.86 3.59
N HIS A 12 -14.15 14.82 4.42
CA HIS A 12 -13.76 14.82 5.83
C HIS A 12 -12.27 14.53 6.05
N MET A 13 -11.54 14.21 4.98
CA MET A 13 -10.13 13.82 5.05
C MET A 13 -9.22 14.97 4.65
N SER A 14 -7.94 14.83 5.01
CA SER A 14 -6.87 15.75 4.59
C SER A 14 -5.58 14.97 4.38
N GLY A 15 -4.60 15.61 3.74
CA GLY A 15 -3.27 15.05 3.56
C GLY A 15 -2.96 14.58 2.15
N GLY A 16 -1.87 13.81 2.04
CA GLY A 16 -1.32 13.43 0.73
C GLY A 16 -2.22 12.52 -0.10
N LEU A 17 -2.94 11.61 0.55
CA LEU A 17 -3.86 10.73 -0.16
C LEU A 17 -4.99 11.52 -0.80
N VAL A 18 -5.51 12.55 -0.12
CA VAL A 18 -6.52 13.45 -0.68
C VAL A 18 -5.98 14.14 -1.93
N ARG A 19 -4.74 14.63 -1.88
CA ARG A 19 -4.10 15.24 -3.04
C ARG A 19 -4.03 14.26 -4.22
N MET A 20 -3.72 12.99 -3.94
CA MET A 20 -3.70 11.95 -4.97
C MET A 20 -5.09 11.69 -5.56
N MET A 21 -6.12 11.62 -4.71
CA MET A 21 -7.50 11.42 -5.16
C MET A 21 -8.01 12.62 -5.97
N ASP A 22 -7.66 13.84 -5.57
CA ASP A 22 -7.97 15.04 -6.33
C ASP A 22 -7.29 15.02 -7.72
N ARG A 23 -6.03 14.60 -7.76
CA ARG A 23 -5.33 14.45 -9.05
C ARG A 23 -6.02 13.42 -9.92
N PHE A 24 -6.49 12.33 -9.34
CA PHE A 24 -7.19 11.30 -10.11
C PHE A 24 -8.46 11.87 -10.77
N LYS A 25 -9.21 12.70 -10.05
CA LYS A 25 -10.40 13.37 -10.61
C LYS A 25 -10.04 14.31 -11.77
N GLU A 26 -8.94 15.02 -11.67
CA GLU A 26 -8.55 16.04 -12.63
C GLU A 26 -7.75 15.46 -13.81
N GLU A 27 -6.87 14.50 -13.54
CA GLU A 27 -5.87 14.04 -14.51
C GLU A 27 -5.97 12.54 -14.81
N GLY A 28 -6.78 11.79 -14.07
CA GLY A 28 -6.94 10.34 -14.28
C GLY A 28 -5.81 9.49 -13.73
N THR A 29 -4.94 10.04 -12.89
CA THR A 29 -3.84 9.31 -12.26
C THR A 29 -3.70 9.71 -10.80
N LEU A 30 -3.51 8.72 -9.93
CA LEU A 30 -3.30 8.94 -8.51
C LEU A 30 -1.84 9.36 -8.21
N THR A 31 -0.88 8.67 -8.79
CA THR A 31 0.55 8.90 -8.51
C THR A 31 1.17 9.99 -9.38
N GLY A 32 0.53 10.35 -10.48
CA GLY A 32 1.07 11.22 -11.51
C GLY A 32 1.60 10.46 -12.72
N GLU A 33 1.73 9.13 -12.62
CA GLU A 33 2.21 8.26 -13.69
C GLU A 33 1.28 7.06 -13.83
N ILE A 34 0.68 6.91 -15.00
CA ILE A 34 -0.30 5.83 -15.26
C ILE A 34 0.31 4.45 -15.01
N GLU A 35 1.57 4.23 -15.38
CA GLU A 35 2.24 2.95 -15.20
C GLU A 35 2.41 2.58 -13.74
N GLU A 36 2.68 3.56 -12.89
CA GLU A 36 2.77 3.36 -11.45
C GLU A 36 1.41 3.02 -10.85
N ASP A 37 0.37 3.74 -11.28
CA ASP A 37 -1.00 3.43 -10.88
C ASP A 37 -1.37 1.99 -11.24
N ASP A 38 -1.05 1.58 -12.47
CA ASP A 38 -1.37 0.24 -12.97
C ASP A 38 -0.68 -0.83 -12.13
N PHE A 39 0.57 -0.62 -11.76
CA PHE A 39 1.28 -1.56 -10.90
C PHE A 39 0.57 -1.74 -9.55
N LEU A 40 0.15 -0.63 -8.94
CA LEU A 40 -0.56 -0.68 -7.65
C LEU A 40 -1.95 -1.29 -7.79
N ARG A 41 -2.61 -1.15 -8.94
CA ARG A 41 -3.88 -1.81 -9.22
C ARG A 41 -3.73 -3.31 -9.41
N ASP A 42 -2.61 -3.74 -9.99
CA ASP A 42 -2.40 -5.16 -10.28
C ASP A 42 -1.89 -5.95 -9.08
N ASP A 43 -1.34 -5.27 -8.07
CA ASP A 43 -0.70 -5.94 -6.94
C ASP A 43 -1.26 -5.46 -5.60
N PRO A 44 -2.15 -6.26 -4.96
CA PRO A 44 -2.69 -5.93 -3.64
C PRO A 44 -1.63 -5.75 -2.55
N ASN A 45 -0.54 -6.54 -2.61
CA ASN A 45 0.56 -6.41 -1.65
C ASN A 45 1.23 -5.04 -1.78
N ALA A 46 1.42 -4.58 -3.01
CA ALA A 46 2.00 -3.26 -3.27
C ALA A 46 1.11 -2.14 -2.72
N ALA A 47 -0.20 -2.25 -2.88
CA ALA A 47 -1.12 -1.24 -2.36
C ALA A 47 -1.05 -1.15 -0.83
N VAL A 48 -0.98 -2.29 -0.14
CA VAL A 48 -0.85 -2.31 1.33
C VAL A 48 0.50 -1.75 1.78
N LEU A 49 1.58 -2.13 1.11
CA LEU A 49 2.92 -1.59 1.43
C LEU A 49 2.99 -0.09 1.16
N GLY A 50 2.34 0.38 0.10
CA GLY A 50 2.27 1.82 -0.19
C GLY A 50 1.61 2.59 0.95
N LEU A 51 0.53 2.06 1.50
CA LEU A 51 -0.13 2.66 2.65
C LEU A 51 0.76 2.58 3.90
N LEU A 52 1.45 1.47 4.11
CA LEU A 52 2.42 1.35 5.22
C LEU A 52 3.45 2.48 5.16
N TYR A 53 3.93 2.81 3.97
CA TYR A 53 4.98 3.81 3.77
C TYR A 53 4.45 5.25 3.83
N ASP A 54 3.14 5.45 3.85
CA ASP A 54 2.53 6.79 3.88
C ASP A 54 2.67 7.42 5.27
N GLN A 55 3.90 7.80 5.60
CA GLN A 55 4.27 8.35 6.91
C GLN A 55 5.51 9.23 6.75
N ARG A 56 5.34 10.52 6.96
CA ARG A 56 6.40 11.53 6.94
C ARG A 56 7.20 11.59 5.63
N VAL A 57 6.58 11.20 4.55
CA VAL A 57 7.06 11.36 3.18
C VAL A 57 5.88 11.80 2.33
N ARG A 58 6.15 12.29 1.12
CA ARG A 58 5.07 12.59 0.19
C ARG A 58 4.33 11.29 -0.15
N ALA A 59 2.99 11.39 -0.29
CA ALA A 59 2.18 10.22 -0.60
C ALA A 59 2.64 9.51 -1.88
N GLU A 60 2.98 10.27 -2.92
CA GLU A 60 3.47 9.70 -4.18
C GLU A 60 4.76 8.90 -3.97
N TYR A 61 5.67 9.41 -3.13
CA TYR A 61 6.89 8.68 -2.80
C TYR A 61 6.59 7.42 -2.01
N ALA A 62 5.64 7.49 -1.07
CA ALA A 62 5.22 6.34 -0.27
C ALA A 62 4.63 5.24 -1.15
N PHE A 63 3.64 5.59 -2.00
CA PHE A 63 2.94 4.61 -2.82
C PHE A 63 3.79 4.05 -3.96
N THR A 64 4.85 4.73 -4.36
CA THR A 64 5.81 4.18 -5.33
C THR A 64 6.96 3.42 -4.67
N GLY A 65 7.04 3.44 -3.34
CA GLY A 65 8.04 2.67 -2.59
C GLY A 65 8.07 1.19 -2.94
N PRO A 66 6.91 0.52 -3.01
CA PRO A 66 6.87 -0.90 -3.41
C PRO A 66 7.43 -1.15 -4.81
N ILE A 67 7.30 -0.18 -5.72
CA ILE A 67 7.85 -0.29 -7.09
C ILE A 67 9.38 -0.27 -7.01
N ARG A 68 9.95 0.65 -6.23
CA ARG A 68 11.40 0.71 -6.02
C ARG A 68 11.92 -0.59 -5.43
N LEU A 69 11.19 -1.12 -4.44
CA LEU A 69 11.56 -2.38 -3.79
C LEU A 69 11.52 -3.55 -4.77
N LYS A 70 10.43 -3.66 -5.54
CA LYS A 70 10.30 -4.72 -6.55
C LYS A 70 11.42 -4.64 -7.58
N ASN A 71 11.77 -3.45 -8.04
CA ASN A 71 12.82 -3.28 -9.06
C ASN A 71 14.18 -3.77 -8.53
N ARG A 72 14.42 -3.65 -7.24
CA ARG A 72 15.69 -4.11 -6.62
C ARG A 72 15.69 -5.60 -6.33
N LEU A 73 14.55 -6.13 -5.86
CA LEU A 73 14.44 -7.54 -5.51
C LEU A 73 14.09 -8.43 -6.70
N GLY A 74 13.44 -7.86 -7.72
CA GLY A 74 12.90 -8.63 -8.84
C GLY A 74 11.51 -9.23 -8.56
N HIS A 75 10.96 -9.01 -7.37
CA HIS A 75 9.66 -9.53 -6.94
C HIS A 75 9.12 -8.77 -5.74
N LEU A 76 7.83 -8.98 -5.43
CA LEU A 76 7.21 -8.63 -4.15
C LEU A 76 6.56 -9.88 -3.54
N ASP A 77 7.31 -10.96 -3.48
CA ASP A 77 6.88 -12.22 -2.86
C ASP A 77 7.01 -12.08 -1.34
N MET A 78 5.88 -12.12 -0.63
CA MET A 78 5.85 -11.85 0.80
C MET A 78 6.65 -12.89 1.60
N ALA A 79 6.55 -14.16 1.25
CA ALA A 79 7.29 -15.21 1.94
C ALA A 79 8.80 -15.04 1.74
N LYS A 80 9.24 -14.70 0.54
CA LYS A 80 10.66 -14.48 0.24
C LYS A 80 11.19 -13.24 0.97
N ILE A 81 10.43 -12.16 1.00
CA ILE A 81 10.82 -10.94 1.70
C ILE A 81 10.96 -11.23 3.20
N ALA A 82 9.98 -11.92 3.78
CA ALA A 82 10.00 -12.27 5.20
C ALA A 82 11.19 -13.16 5.56
N ALA A 83 11.64 -14.01 4.64
CA ALA A 83 12.73 -14.97 4.87
C ALA A 83 14.12 -14.38 4.67
N MET A 84 14.24 -13.18 4.08
CA MET A 84 15.54 -12.56 3.84
C MET A 84 16.25 -12.22 5.16
N ASP A 85 17.58 -12.33 5.16
CA ASP A 85 18.39 -11.76 6.23
C ASP A 85 18.08 -10.27 6.37
N PHE A 86 17.83 -9.81 7.60
CA PHE A 86 17.42 -8.41 7.81
C PHE A 86 18.47 -7.42 7.32
N ASP A 87 19.76 -7.66 7.63
CA ASP A 87 20.81 -6.72 7.25
C ASP A 87 20.93 -6.61 5.73
N ALA A 88 20.80 -7.72 5.01
CA ALA A 88 20.80 -7.73 3.55
C ALA A 88 19.58 -7.01 2.98
N PHE A 89 18.40 -7.25 3.55
CA PHE A 89 17.17 -6.58 3.13
C PHE A 89 17.25 -5.07 3.39
N GLN A 90 17.70 -4.69 4.57
CA GLN A 90 17.81 -3.30 4.97
C GLN A 90 18.76 -2.53 4.06
N GLU A 91 19.89 -3.15 3.67
CA GLU A 91 20.85 -2.54 2.74
C GLU A 91 20.21 -2.23 1.39
N ILE A 92 19.45 -3.20 0.84
CA ILE A 92 18.71 -3.01 -0.41
C ILE A 92 17.64 -1.92 -0.27
N PHE A 93 16.91 -1.96 0.85
CA PHE A 93 15.86 -1.00 1.16
C PHE A 93 16.40 0.44 1.22
N ALA A 94 17.60 0.60 1.76
CA ALA A 94 18.23 1.90 1.98
C ALA A 94 18.99 2.45 0.78
N GLU A 95 19.19 1.65 -0.29
CA GLU A 95 19.85 2.15 -1.52
C GLU A 95 19.17 3.42 -2.03
N SER A 96 19.97 4.38 -2.49
CA SER A 96 19.43 5.66 -2.97
C SER A 96 18.82 5.52 -4.37
N PRO A 97 17.61 6.03 -4.62
CA PRO A 97 16.68 6.61 -3.65
C PRO A 97 16.06 5.54 -2.76
N ALA A 98 16.11 5.75 -1.44
CA ALA A 98 15.63 4.75 -0.49
C ALA A 98 14.14 4.44 -0.69
N VAL A 99 13.75 3.22 -0.36
CA VAL A 99 12.32 2.84 -0.41
C VAL A 99 11.51 3.75 0.53
N HIS A 100 12.08 4.07 1.71
CA HIS A 100 11.50 5.02 2.64
C HIS A 100 12.62 5.74 3.41
N ARG A 101 12.36 6.97 3.86
CA ARG A 101 13.35 7.74 4.62
C ARG A 101 13.73 7.10 5.95
N PHE A 102 12.82 6.35 6.56
CA PHE A 102 13.09 5.59 7.78
C PHE A 102 13.62 4.20 7.40
N THR A 103 14.89 4.13 7.05
CA THR A 103 15.47 2.95 6.41
C THR A 103 15.58 1.73 7.33
N ASN A 104 15.64 1.93 8.65
CA ASN A 104 15.65 0.80 9.59
C ASN A 104 14.23 0.38 9.98
N LYS A 105 13.44 1.32 10.47
CA LYS A 105 12.10 1.01 11.00
C LYS A 105 11.15 0.52 9.92
N MET A 106 11.18 1.14 8.74
CA MET A 106 10.29 0.71 7.67
C MET A 106 10.75 -0.58 7.00
N ALA A 107 12.05 -0.86 6.94
CA ALA A 107 12.53 -2.16 6.50
C ALA A 107 12.06 -3.26 7.47
N GLU A 108 12.18 -3.03 8.78
CA GLU A 108 11.69 -3.95 9.79
C GLU A 108 10.18 -4.19 9.65
N ASN A 109 9.41 -3.11 9.55
CA ASN A 109 7.95 -3.21 9.39
C ASN A 109 7.59 -3.95 8.09
N THR A 110 8.31 -3.71 7.01
CA THR A 110 8.06 -4.38 5.72
C THR A 110 8.20 -5.89 5.87
N GLN A 111 9.28 -6.36 6.51
CA GLN A 111 9.47 -7.80 6.70
C GLN A 111 8.42 -8.41 7.63
N LYS A 112 8.04 -7.70 8.68
CA LYS A 112 7.00 -8.17 9.62
C LYS A 112 5.63 -8.24 8.96
N VAL A 113 5.27 -7.22 8.19
CA VAL A 113 4.03 -7.21 7.39
C VAL A 113 4.05 -8.34 6.38
N ALA A 114 5.16 -8.52 5.68
CA ALA A 114 5.33 -9.59 4.70
C ALA A 114 5.15 -10.96 5.35
N SER A 115 5.70 -11.17 6.54
CA SER A 115 5.57 -12.42 7.29
C SER A 115 4.10 -12.73 7.62
N ILE A 116 3.37 -11.73 8.09
CA ILE A 116 1.96 -11.91 8.43
C ILE A 116 1.12 -12.21 7.18
N ILE A 117 1.36 -11.46 6.10
CA ILE A 117 0.64 -11.71 4.84
C ILE A 117 0.94 -13.12 4.32
N ALA A 118 2.20 -13.54 4.39
CA ALA A 118 2.59 -14.89 3.95
C ALA A 118 1.93 -15.99 4.78
N GLU A 119 1.90 -15.83 6.10
CA GLU A 119 1.43 -16.87 7.01
C GLU A 119 -0.09 -16.89 7.18
N GLU A 120 -0.72 -15.72 7.28
CA GLU A 120 -2.13 -15.60 7.61
C GLU A 120 -3.03 -15.32 6.41
N TYR A 121 -2.46 -14.84 5.30
CA TYR A 121 -3.23 -14.46 4.11
C TYR A 121 -2.71 -15.14 2.84
N ASP A 122 -2.00 -16.24 3.00
CA ASP A 122 -1.53 -17.07 1.89
C ASP A 122 -0.69 -16.28 0.86
N GLY A 123 0.04 -15.28 1.34
CA GLY A 123 0.93 -14.46 0.51
C GLY A 123 0.23 -13.36 -0.30
N ASP A 124 -1.09 -13.19 -0.14
CA ASP A 124 -1.87 -12.23 -0.91
C ASP A 124 -2.70 -11.34 0.03
N ALA A 125 -2.36 -10.06 0.05
CA ALA A 125 -3.06 -9.09 0.90
C ALA A 125 -4.56 -9.00 0.59
N ALA A 126 -4.98 -9.33 -0.64
CA ALA A 126 -6.39 -9.32 -1.01
C ALA A 126 -7.23 -10.25 -0.13
N ASN A 127 -6.62 -11.27 0.46
CA ASN A 127 -7.32 -12.17 1.38
C ASN A 127 -7.75 -11.48 2.67
N MET A 128 -7.29 -10.25 2.93
CA MET A 128 -7.80 -9.43 4.03
C MET A 128 -9.19 -8.84 3.74
N TRP A 129 -9.61 -8.80 2.48
CA TRP A 129 -10.87 -8.15 2.11
C TRP A 129 -11.71 -8.91 1.08
N ASN A 130 -11.24 -10.01 0.53
CA ASN A 130 -11.96 -10.73 -0.52
C ASN A 130 -12.94 -11.81 0.00
N ASP A 131 -13.09 -11.93 1.32
CA ASP A 131 -13.97 -12.89 1.95
C ASP A 131 -15.34 -12.31 2.36
N GLY A 132 -15.68 -11.13 1.85
CA GLY A 132 -16.92 -10.42 2.19
C GLY A 132 -16.85 -9.58 3.46
N ALA A 133 -15.66 -9.41 4.04
CA ALA A 133 -15.49 -8.59 5.24
C ALA A 133 -15.97 -7.17 5.00
N ASP A 134 -16.63 -6.56 6.00
CA ASP A 134 -16.99 -5.15 5.96
C ASP A 134 -15.76 -4.28 6.25
N ILE A 135 -15.90 -2.96 6.09
CA ILE A 135 -14.78 -2.05 6.26
C ILE A 135 -14.23 -2.07 7.68
N ASP A 136 -15.07 -2.24 8.68
CA ASP A 136 -14.63 -2.30 10.08
C ASP A 136 -13.73 -3.52 10.32
N MET A 137 -14.07 -4.65 9.74
CA MET A 137 -13.25 -5.86 9.84
C MET A 137 -11.94 -5.70 9.06
N ILE A 138 -11.98 -5.09 7.89
CA ILE A 138 -10.77 -4.84 7.09
C ILE A 138 -9.81 -3.93 7.86
N GLU A 139 -10.31 -2.83 8.43
CA GLU A 139 -9.49 -1.93 9.25
C GLU A 139 -8.89 -2.66 10.46
N LYS A 140 -9.67 -3.52 11.09
CA LYS A 140 -9.19 -4.30 12.24
C LYS A 140 -8.05 -5.23 11.84
N ARG A 141 -8.19 -5.93 10.71
CA ARG A 141 -7.14 -6.81 10.19
C ARG A 141 -5.88 -6.03 9.87
N LEU A 142 -6.04 -4.84 9.30
CA LEU A 142 -4.91 -3.98 8.96
C LEU A 142 -4.18 -3.49 10.21
N LYS A 143 -4.93 -3.14 11.26
CA LYS A 143 -4.33 -2.68 12.53
C LYS A 143 -3.50 -3.77 13.22
N ASP A 144 -3.73 -5.03 12.90
CA ASP A 144 -2.90 -6.13 13.42
C ASP A 144 -1.53 -6.21 12.72
N LEU A 145 -1.35 -5.47 11.62
CA LEU A 145 -0.06 -5.41 10.94
C LEU A 145 0.83 -4.33 11.58
N PRO A 146 2.12 -4.64 11.85
CA PRO A 146 3.05 -3.65 12.38
C PRO A 146 3.12 -2.40 11.50
N GLY A 147 3.13 -1.23 12.14
CA GLY A 147 3.20 0.04 11.43
C GLY A 147 1.84 0.65 11.08
N PHE A 148 0.73 -0.06 11.31
CA PHE A 148 -0.62 0.45 11.04
C PHE A 148 -1.34 0.80 12.34
N GLY A 149 -1.37 2.09 12.65
CA GLY A 149 -2.24 2.60 13.72
C GLY A 149 -3.63 2.91 13.18
N PRO A 150 -4.56 3.37 14.06
CA PRO A 150 -5.94 3.67 13.65
C PRO A 150 -6.04 4.70 12.52
N SER A 151 -5.22 5.75 12.55
CA SER A 151 -5.25 6.80 11.54
C SER A 151 -4.88 6.28 10.15
N LYS A 152 -3.82 5.49 10.07
CA LYS A 152 -3.37 4.90 8.80
C LYS A 152 -4.35 3.83 8.33
N ALA A 153 -4.81 2.97 9.23
CA ALA A 153 -5.76 1.91 8.90
C ALA A 153 -7.08 2.46 8.34
N SER A 154 -7.54 3.61 8.84
CA SER A 154 -8.78 4.22 8.36
C SER A 154 -8.73 4.65 6.90
N LYS A 155 -7.54 4.77 6.33
CA LYS A 155 -7.36 5.15 4.93
C LYS A 155 -7.49 3.97 3.97
N ILE A 156 -7.54 2.75 4.48
CA ILE A 156 -7.56 1.54 3.62
C ILE A 156 -8.76 1.52 2.67
N LYS A 157 -9.91 2.01 3.10
CA LYS A 157 -11.11 2.09 2.27
C LYS A 157 -10.80 2.84 0.96
N TYR A 158 -10.15 3.98 1.07
CA TYR A 158 -9.88 4.86 -0.08
C TYR A 158 -8.77 4.28 -0.97
N VAL A 159 -7.77 3.68 -0.36
CA VAL A 159 -6.69 3.00 -1.10
C VAL A 159 -7.28 1.86 -1.94
N LEU A 160 -8.08 0.99 -1.31
CA LEU A 160 -8.69 -0.14 -2.03
C LEU A 160 -9.64 0.34 -3.11
N HIS A 161 -10.44 1.35 -2.81
CA HIS A 161 -11.42 1.86 -3.77
C HIS A 161 -10.75 2.51 -4.99
N TYR A 162 -9.85 3.46 -4.75
CA TYR A 162 -9.25 4.24 -5.83
C TYR A 162 -8.20 3.47 -6.63
N PHE A 163 -7.56 2.46 -6.05
CA PHE A 163 -6.69 1.55 -6.80
C PHE A 163 -7.44 0.34 -7.36
N GLY A 164 -8.77 0.29 -7.19
CA GLY A 164 -9.60 -0.71 -7.87
C GLY A 164 -9.60 -2.10 -7.27
N HIS A 165 -9.18 -2.25 -6.01
CA HIS A 165 -9.15 -3.56 -5.35
C HIS A 165 -10.50 -3.95 -4.76
N ARG A 166 -11.34 -2.98 -4.42
CA ARG A 166 -12.69 -3.20 -3.95
C ARG A 166 -13.52 -1.92 -4.12
N ASP A 167 -14.76 -2.11 -4.57
CA ASP A 167 -15.68 -0.98 -4.78
C ASP A 167 -16.49 -0.73 -3.50
N PHE A 168 -16.37 0.48 -2.95
CA PHE A 168 -17.10 0.92 -1.77
C PHE A 168 -18.18 1.95 -2.09
N SER A 169 -18.54 2.11 -3.38
CA SER A 169 -19.51 3.15 -3.77
C SER A 169 -20.92 2.91 -3.21
N ASP A 170 -21.25 1.68 -2.85
CA ASP A 170 -22.54 1.31 -2.27
C ASP A 170 -22.53 1.22 -0.73
N GLU A 171 -21.45 1.61 -0.10
CA GLU A 171 -21.27 1.51 1.37
C GLU A 171 -21.23 2.86 2.05
#